data_ff95ce1bfd8fee5f2c4977bec5f22c19
#
_entry.id   ff95ce1bfd8fee5f2c4977bec5f22c19
#
_cell.length_a   1.000
_cell.length_b   1.000
_cell.length_c   1.000
_cell.angle_alpha   90.00
_cell.angle_beta   90.00
_cell.angle_gamma   90.00
#
_symmetry.space_group_name_H-M   'P 1'
#
loop_
_entity.id
_entity.type
_entity.pdbx_description
1 polymer ?
#
loop_
_entity_poly.entity_id
_entity_poly.type
_entity_poly.pdbx_seq_one_letter_code
_entity_poly.pdbx_strand_id
1 'polypeptide(L)'
;MAGTKPFALRARVILPLSQPAIEDGAVFVLKGRIAAIGRWRDLRRKAPARVHDLGEAVLLPGLINSHCHLDYTDMAGAIPPPRSFLDWIEAIIAIKAAWDYSDYAQSWLNGAKQLLRSGCTTVADIEAVPELLPEVWTATPLRVVSFLELISVRRRQRPGALVRQAARKIHELPVGRSRAALSPHALYTTNPELLKLARRASHRARWPLSMHVAESALEFEMFQQGSGAMFDWLRKNGRDMADCGARSPVQRSEEHTSEL
;
A
#
# COMPACT_ATOMS: atom_id res chain seq x y z
N MET A 1 -6.60 18.15 -18.27
CA MET A 1 -7.84 17.90 -17.49
C MET A 1 -8.76 19.10 -17.66
N ALA A 2 -9.94 18.90 -18.25
CA ALA A 2 -10.97 19.94 -18.31
C ALA A 2 -11.34 20.32 -16.88
N GLY A 3 -11.23 21.60 -16.54
CA GLY A 3 -11.45 22.08 -15.18
C GLY A 3 -12.89 21.77 -14.75
N THR A 4 -13.05 20.95 -13.73
CA THR A 4 -14.35 20.71 -13.10
C THR A 4 -14.94 22.05 -12.67
N LYS A 5 -16.19 22.34 -13.13
CA LYS A 5 -16.89 23.56 -12.70
C LYS A 5 -16.98 23.57 -11.16
N PRO A 6 -16.91 24.76 -10.55
CA PRO A 6 -17.07 24.90 -9.10
C PRO A 6 -18.38 24.27 -8.63
N PHE A 7 -18.36 23.59 -7.48
CA PHE A 7 -19.57 23.06 -6.84
C PHE A 7 -19.44 23.08 -5.32
N ALA A 8 -20.58 22.98 -4.65
CA ALA A 8 -20.68 22.82 -3.21
C ALA A 8 -21.34 21.50 -2.85
N LEU A 9 -20.88 20.89 -1.77
CA LEU A 9 -21.54 19.79 -1.08
C LEU A 9 -22.08 20.34 0.23
N ARG A 10 -23.39 20.26 0.48
CA ARG A 10 -24.01 20.58 1.77
C ARG A 10 -24.48 19.29 2.41
N ALA A 11 -24.30 19.15 3.71
CA ALA A 11 -24.77 18.01 4.48
C ALA A 11 -25.19 18.45 5.89
N ARG A 12 -26.01 17.63 6.56
CA ARG A 12 -26.38 17.86 7.95
C ARG A 12 -25.16 18.02 8.85
N VAL A 13 -24.12 17.22 8.65
CA VAL A 13 -22.88 17.30 9.41
C VAL A 13 -21.68 17.16 8.48
N ILE A 14 -20.69 18.06 8.64
CA ILE A 14 -19.36 17.87 8.07
C ILE A 14 -18.39 17.48 9.16
N LEU A 15 -17.62 16.42 8.97
CA LEU A 15 -16.54 15.97 9.85
C LEU A 15 -15.18 16.23 9.18
N PRO A 16 -14.55 17.39 9.41
CA PRO A 16 -13.28 17.71 8.73
C PRO A 16 -12.08 16.91 9.27
N LEU A 17 -12.19 16.30 10.44
CA LEU A 17 -11.16 15.60 11.24
C LEU A 17 -10.05 16.54 11.79
N SER A 18 -9.77 17.66 11.13
CA SER A 18 -8.79 18.67 11.58
C SER A 18 -9.36 19.74 12.50
N GLN A 19 -10.69 19.75 12.67
CA GLN A 19 -11.44 20.67 13.55
C GLN A 19 -12.77 20.01 13.97
N PRO A 20 -13.51 20.57 14.94
CA PRO A 20 -14.80 20.01 15.39
C PRO A 20 -15.81 19.85 14.27
N ALA A 21 -16.79 18.96 14.46
CA ALA A 21 -17.92 18.75 13.56
C ALA A 21 -18.67 20.07 13.28
N ILE A 22 -19.14 20.24 12.06
CA ILE A 22 -19.86 21.42 11.61
C ILE A 22 -21.27 21.00 11.25
N GLU A 23 -22.25 21.40 12.05
CA GLU A 23 -23.67 21.18 11.78
C GLU A 23 -24.15 22.12 10.66
N ASP A 24 -25.09 21.62 9.81
CA ASP A 24 -25.55 22.29 8.59
C ASP A 24 -24.38 22.87 7.81
N GLY A 25 -23.43 22.00 7.50
CA GLY A 25 -22.15 22.37 6.92
C GLY A 25 -22.13 22.31 5.40
N ALA A 26 -21.16 23.01 4.81
CA ALA A 26 -20.86 22.91 3.40
C ALA A 26 -19.36 22.88 3.10
N VAL A 27 -19.02 22.21 2.00
CA VAL A 27 -17.66 22.17 1.42
C VAL A 27 -17.75 22.73 0.01
N PHE A 28 -16.98 23.77 -0.28
CA PHE A 28 -16.85 24.30 -1.65
C PHE A 28 -15.64 23.70 -2.33
N VAL A 29 -15.82 23.20 -3.54
CA VAL A 29 -14.76 22.63 -4.36
C VAL A 29 -14.54 23.51 -5.58
N LEU A 30 -13.30 23.97 -5.74
CA LEU A 30 -12.83 24.78 -6.86
C LEU A 30 -11.57 24.13 -7.44
N LYS A 31 -11.57 23.86 -8.73
CA LYS A 31 -10.42 23.27 -9.45
C LYS A 31 -9.91 21.98 -8.78
N GLY A 32 -10.84 21.13 -8.28
CA GLY A 32 -10.49 19.86 -7.63
C GLY A 32 -9.90 19.99 -6.22
N ARG A 33 -9.99 21.17 -5.59
CA ARG A 33 -9.52 21.42 -4.22
C ARG A 33 -10.63 21.98 -3.35
N ILE A 34 -10.57 21.70 -2.06
CA ILE A 34 -11.45 22.33 -1.08
C ILE A 34 -11.04 23.80 -0.98
N ALA A 35 -11.94 24.69 -1.35
CA ALA A 35 -11.74 26.13 -1.34
C ALA A 35 -12.30 26.78 -0.06
N ALA A 36 -13.38 26.21 0.50
CA ALA A 36 -13.97 26.66 1.75
C ALA A 36 -14.69 25.51 2.45
N ILE A 37 -14.74 25.56 3.77
CA ILE A 37 -15.53 24.67 4.62
C ILE A 37 -16.09 25.47 5.78
N GLY A 38 -17.35 25.25 6.14
CA GLY A 38 -18.00 25.97 7.22
C GLY A 38 -19.50 25.73 7.27
N ARG A 39 -20.21 26.45 8.16
CA ARG A 39 -21.67 26.38 8.24
C ARG A 39 -22.31 26.94 6.97
N TRP A 40 -23.34 26.29 6.48
CA TRP A 40 -24.05 26.72 5.26
C TRP A 40 -24.53 28.16 5.33
N ARG A 41 -25.11 28.60 6.46
CA ARG A 41 -25.60 29.97 6.66
C ARG A 41 -24.52 31.03 6.41
N ASP A 42 -23.25 30.72 6.69
CA ASP A 42 -22.12 31.66 6.60
C ASP A 42 -21.52 31.66 5.16
N LEU A 43 -21.63 30.53 4.47
CA LEU A 43 -21.05 30.32 3.14
C LEU A 43 -22.01 30.56 1.99
N ARG A 44 -23.34 30.39 2.17
CA ARG A 44 -24.36 30.35 1.11
C ARG A 44 -24.32 31.52 0.13
N ARG A 45 -24.01 32.74 0.60
CA ARG A 45 -23.94 33.94 -0.26
C ARG A 45 -22.80 33.90 -1.29
N LYS A 46 -21.79 33.07 -1.03
CA LYS A 46 -20.62 32.87 -1.91
C LYS A 46 -20.66 31.50 -2.58
N ALA A 47 -21.76 30.76 -2.45
CA ALA A 47 -21.88 29.42 -2.98
C ALA A 47 -21.77 29.42 -4.50
N PRO A 48 -21.08 28.43 -5.09
CA PRO A 48 -21.10 28.24 -6.54
C PRO A 48 -22.54 27.90 -7.00
N ALA A 49 -22.82 28.12 -8.29
CA ALA A 49 -24.13 27.88 -8.86
C ALA A 49 -24.62 26.41 -8.73
N ARG A 50 -23.67 25.47 -8.65
CA ARG A 50 -23.97 24.04 -8.46
C ARG A 50 -23.82 23.66 -6.99
N VAL A 51 -24.93 23.38 -6.34
CA VAL A 51 -24.98 22.89 -4.95
C VAL A 51 -25.61 21.49 -4.96
N HIS A 52 -24.93 20.55 -4.36
CA HIS A 52 -25.46 19.21 -4.07
C HIS A 52 -25.82 19.18 -2.59
N ASP A 53 -27.10 19.17 -2.30
CA ASP A 53 -27.60 18.97 -0.94
C ASP A 53 -27.71 17.47 -0.68
N LEU A 54 -26.93 16.97 0.28
CA LEU A 54 -26.87 15.55 0.66
C LEU A 54 -27.90 15.23 1.77
N GLY A 55 -28.64 16.21 2.25
CA GLY A 55 -29.67 16.03 3.28
C GLY A 55 -29.11 15.54 4.61
N GLU A 56 -29.75 14.54 5.19
CA GLU A 56 -29.43 13.91 6.49
C GLU A 56 -28.16 13.02 6.43
N ALA A 57 -27.13 13.52 5.78
CA ALA A 57 -25.86 12.81 5.61
C ALA A 57 -24.75 13.42 6.49
N VAL A 58 -23.75 12.61 6.79
CA VAL A 58 -22.46 13.04 7.35
C VAL A 58 -21.42 13.01 6.23
N LEU A 59 -20.83 14.15 5.91
CA LEU A 59 -19.75 14.26 4.96
C LEU A 59 -18.39 14.28 5.68
N LEU A 60 -17.50 13.38 5.30
CA LEU A 60 -16.15 13.25 5.85
C LEU A 60 -15.13 13.07 4.71
N PRO A 61 -13.83 13.29 4.96
CA PRO A 61 -12.77 12.92 4.00
C PRO A 61 -12.86 11.46 3.62
N GLY A 62 -12.51 11.15 2.37
CA GLY A 62 -12.41 9.75 1.94
C GLY A 62 -11.42 8.98 2.82
N LEU A 63 -11.74 7.72 3.10
CA LEU A 63 -10.92 6.85 3.93
C LEU A 63 -9.57 6.55 3.27
N ILE A 64 -8.58 6.25 4.09
CA ILE A 64 -7.24 5.85 3.67
C ILE A 64 -7.03 4.39 4.11
N ASN A 65 -6.79 3.51 3.16
CA ASN A 65 -6.28 2.17 3.46
C ASN A 65 -4.75 2.23 3.44
N SER A 66 -4.13 2.05 4.60
CA SER A 66 -2.68 2.18 4.77
C SER A 66 -1.88 0.93 4.38
N HIS A 67 -2.54 -0.18 4.06
CA HIS A 67 -1.89 -1.42 3.63
C HIS A 67 -2.87 -2.35 2.93
N CYS A 68 -2.58 -2.73 1.70
CA CYS A 68 -3.22 -3.86 1.01
C CYS A 68 -2.36 -4.36 -0.15
N HIS A 69 -2.77 -5.48 -0.73
CA HIS A 69 -2.25 -6.07 -1.96
C HIS A 69 -3.39 -6.11 -2.97
N LEU A 70 -3.49 -5.11 -3.83
CA LEU A 70 -4.58 -5.01 -4.80
C LEU A 70 -4.54 -6.14 -5.83
N ASP A 71 -3.33 -6.57 -6.20
CA ASP A 71 -3.08 -7.69 -7.11
C ASP A 71 -3.55 -9.05 -6.57
N TYR A 72 -3.83 -9.18 -5.26
CA TYR A 72 -4.33 -10.42 -4.65
C TYR A 72 -5.87 -10.49 -4.51
N THR A 73 -6.58 -9.47 -4.93
CA THR A 73 -8.04 -9.37 -4.71
C THR A 73 -8.81 -10.60 -5.20
N ASP A 74 -8.51 -11.08 -6.40
CA ASP A 74 -9.23 -12.20 -7.01
C ASP A 74 -8.71 -13.58 -6.53
N MET A 75 -7.71 -13.61 -5.62
CA MET A 75 -7.34 -14.82 -4.88
C MET A 75 -8.30 -15.12 -3.74
N ALA A 76 -9.19 -14.18 -3.37
CA ALA A 76 -10.18 -14.38 -2.33
C ALA A 76 -11.08 -15.58 -2.65
N GLY A 77 -11.11 -16.58 -1.76
CA GLY A 77 -11.84 -17.82 -1.94
C GLY A 77 -11.16 -18.88 -2.81
N ALA A 78 -10.05 -18.55 -3.48
CA ALA A 78 -9.27 -19.53 -4.26
C ALA A 78 -8.30 -20.36 -3.39
N ILE A 79 -7.93 -19.84 -2.23
CA ILE A 79 -7.07 -20.51 -1.27
C ILE A 79 -7.94 -21.24 -0.25
N PRO A 80 -7.86 -22.57 -0.11
CA PRO A 80 -8.56 -23.29 0.96
C PRO A 80 -8.02 -22.87 2.32
N PRO A 81 -8.79 -23.03 3.43
CA PRO A 81 -8.32 -22.70 4.76
C PRO A 81 -6.95 -23.33 5.04
N PRO A 82 -5.88 -22.53 5.25
CA PRO A 82 -4.54 -23.07 5.44
C PRO A 82 -4.40 -23.68 6.85
N ARG A 83 -3.62 -24.75 6.98
CA ARG A 83 -3.29 -25.35 8.28
C ARG A 83 -2.14 -24.61 8.97
N SER A 84 -1.32 -23.91 8.19
CA SER A 84 -0.20 -23.12 8.69
C SER A 84 0.04 -21.88 7.80
N PHE A 85 0.82 -20.96 8.30
CA PHE A 85 1.25 -19.78 7.51
C PHE A 85 2.09 -20.19 6.29
N LEU A 86 2.88 -21.27 6.37
CA LEU A 86 3.63 -21.78 5.23
C LEU A 86 2.73 -22.38 4.15
N ASP A 87 1.69 -23.15 4.54
CA ASP A 87 0.72 -23.67 3.56
C ASP A 87 0.05 -22.52 2.80
N TRP A 88 -0.23 -21.41 3.49
CA TRP A 88 -0.79 -20.21 2.87
C TRP A 88 0.18 -19.54 1.90
N ILE A 89 1.46 -19.39 2.28
CA ILE A 89 2.51 -18.85 1.39
C ILE A 89 2.66 -19.73 0.14
N GLU A 90 2.72 -21.05 0.29
CA GLU A 90 2.86 -21.99 -0.83
C GLU A 90 1.65 -21.93 -1.77
N ALA A 91 0.44 -21.78 -1.24
CA ALA A 91 -0.78 -21.62 -2.03
C ALA A 91 -0.76 -20.31 -2.84
N ILE A 92 -0.35 -19.19 -2.24
CA ILE A 92 -0.18 -17.91 -2.96
C ILE A 92 0.85 -18.06 -4.08
N ILE A 93 2.01 -18.65 -3.79
CA ILE A 93 3.06 -18.87 -4.79
C ILE A 93 2.54 -19.71 -5.96
N ALA A 94 1.75 -20.76 -5.68
CA ALA A 94 1.16 -21.62 -6.71
C ALA A 94 0.17 -20.84 -7.60
N ILE A 95 -0.71 -20.02 -7.03
CA ILE A 95 -1.64 -19.19 -7.79
C ILE A 95 -0.87 -18.17 -8.63
N LYS A 96 0.10 -17.46 -8.03
CA LYS A 96 0.93 -16.48 -8.73
C LYS A 96 1.70 -17.09 -9.92
N ALA A 97 2.12 -18.33 -9.81
CA ALA A 97 2.82 -19.03 -10.90
C ALA A 97 1.89 -19.39 -12.08
N ALA A 98 0.58 -19.44 -11.86
CA ALA A 98 -0.43 -19.75 -12.89
C ALA A 98 -1.01 -18.49 -13.54
N TRP A 99 -0.87 -17.33 -12.92
CA TRP A 99 -1.43 -16.05 -13.39
C TRP A 99 -0.54 -15.40 -14.44
N ASP A 100 -1.19 -14.78 -15.42
CA ASP A 100 -0.55 -13.91 -16.40
C ASP A 100 -0.74 -12.43 -16.07
N TYR A 101 -0.26 -11.54 -16.95
CA TYR A 101 -0.40 -10.09 -16.81
C TYR A 101 -1.87 -9.65 -16.67
N SER A 102 -2.76 -10.26 -17.45
CA SER A 102 -4.19 -9.89 -17.46
C SER A 102 -4.87 -10.23 -16.16
N ASP A 103 -4.54 -11.39 -15.55
CA ASP A 103 -5.08 -11.82 -14.26
C ASP A 103 -4.70 -10.82 -13.15
N TYR A 104 -3.41 -10.44 -13.10
CA TYR A 104 -2.94 -9.43 -12.13
C TYR A 104 -3.60 -8.08 -12.34
N ALA A 105 -3.69 -7.59 -13.59
CA ALA A 105 -4.30 -6.29 -13.89
C ALA A 105 -5.79 -6.27 -13.52
N GLN A 106 -6.52 -7.33 -13.84
CA GLN A 106 -7.95 -7.45 -13.51
C GLN A 106 -8.16 -7.52 -11.99
N SER A 107 -7.39 -8.34 -11.29
CA SER A 107 -7.44 -8.46 -9.84
C SER A 107 -7.16 -7.11 -9.16
N TRP A 108 -6.13 -6.41 -9.59
CA TRP A 108 -5.77 -5.10 -9.10
C TRP A 108 -6.92 -4.09 -9.28
N LEU A 109 -7.52 -4.03 -10.48
CA LEU A 109 -8.64 -3.12 -10.77
C LEU A 109 -9.90 -3.48 -9.99
N ASN A 110 -10.16 -4.76 -9.73
CA ASN A 110 -11.26 -5.21 -8.89
C ASN A 110 -11.07 -4.75 -7.44
N GLY A 111 -9.86 -4.87 -6.90
CA GLY A 111 -9.53 -4.35 -5.57
C GLY A 111 -9.68 -2.83 -5.47
N ALA A 112 -9.21 -2.10 -6.47
CA ALA A 112 -9.39 -0.65 -6.54
C ALA A 112 -10.88 -0.24 -6.54
N LYS A 113 -11.73 -0.97 -7.29
CA LYS A 113 -13.19 -0.75 -7.28
C LYS A 113 -13.82 -1.05 -5.93
N GLN A 114 -13.39 -2.13 -5.25
CA GLN A 114 -13.87 -2.47 -3.90
C GLN A 114 -13.54 -1.36 -2.89
N LEU A 115 -12.30 -0.86 -2.90
CA LEU A 115 -11.89 0.24 -2.04
C LEU A 115 -12.72 1.51 -2.26
N LEU A 116 -12.96 1.88 -3.52
CA LEU A 116 -13.80 3.03 -3.84
C LEU A 116 -15.24 2.86 -3.32
N ARG A 117 -15.82 1.67 -3.48
CA ARG A 117 -17.16 1.35 -2.97
C ARG A 117 -17.23 1.40 -1.44
N SER A 118 -16.11 1.11 -0.76
CA SER A 118 -15.99 1.20 0.69
C SER A 118 -15.70 2.62 1.19
N GLY A 119 -15.65 3.62 0.29
CA GLY A 119 -15.33 5.01 0.66
C GLY A 119 -13.84 5.31 0.79
N CYS A 120 -12.95 4.38 0.47
CA CYS A 120 -11.52 4.66 0.40
C CYS A 120 -11.18 5.47 -0.85
N THR A 121 -10.39 6.52 -0.68
CA THR A 121 -9.92 7.39 -1.78
C THR A 121 -8.42 7.40 -1.94
N THR A 122 -7.71 6.84 -0.96
CA THR A 122 -6.26 6.70 -0.96
C THR A 122 -5.87 5.32 -0.45
N VAL A 123 -4.86 4.72 -1.05
CA VAL A 123 -4.38 3.39 -0.67
C VAL A 123 -2.86 3.31 -0.72
N ALA A 124 -2.28 2.63 0.26
CA ALA A 124 -0.92 2.12 0.24
C ALA A 124 -0.98 0.66 -0.22
N ASP A 125 -0.52 0.40 -1.42
CA ASP A 125 -0.61 -0.86 -2.13
C ASP A 125 0.78 -1.50 -2.21
N ILE A 126 0.91 -2.75 -1.79
CA ILE A 126 2.15 -3.52 -1.94
C ILE A 126 2.09 -4.18 -3.32
N GLU A 127 3.07 -3.90 -4.16
CA GLU A 127 3.03 -4.20 -5.59
C GLU A 127 4.15 -5.15 -6.00
N ALA A 128 3.77 -6.35 -6.41
CA ALA A 128 4.70 -7.38 -6.88
C ALA A 128 4.96 -7.33 -8.38
N VAL A 129 4.06 -6.73 -9.18
CA VAL A 129 4.13 -6.67 -10.64
C VAL A 129 4.09 -5.20 -11.12
N PRO A 130 5.16 -4.43 -10.88
CA PRO A 130 5.17 -2.98 -11.14
C PRO A 130 4.96 -2.59 -12.61
N GLU A 131 5.02 -3.54 -13.53
CA GLU A 131 4.69 -3.36 -14.95
C GLU A 131 3.25 -2.93 -15.17
N LEU A 132 2.32 -3.30 -14.27
CA LEU A 132 0.91 -2.94 -14.33
C LEU A 132 0.66 -1.44 -14.10
N LEU A 133 1.49 -0.80 -13.30
CA LEU A 133 1.22 0.51 -12.71
C LEU A 133 0.88 1.62 -13.71
N PRO A 134 1.54 1.74 -14.88
CA PRO A 134 1.18 2.77 -15.87
C PRO A 134 -0.28 2.65 -16.33
N GLU A 135 -0.77 1.44 -16.52
CA GLU A 135 -2.12 1.15 -16.97
C GLU A 135 -3.13 1.33 -15.84
N VAL A 136 -2.95 0.59 -14.74
CA VAL A 136 -3.95 0.56 -13.67
C VAL A 136 -4.11 1.88 -12.93
N TRP A 137 -3.03 2.70 -12.83
CA TRP A 137 -3.14 4.04 -12.24
C TRP A 137 -4.00 5.00 -13.07
N THR A 138 -4.02 4.84 -14.39
CA THR A 138 -4.87 5.66 -15.27
C THR A 138 -6.31 5.21 -15.25
N ALA A 139 -6.56 3.94 -14.98
CA ALA A 139 -7.90 3.31 -14.99
C ALA A 139 -8.71 3.53 -13.69
N THR A 140 -8.09 4.12 -12.64
CA THR A 140 -8.76 4.36 -11.36
C THR A 140 -8.70 5.82 -10.93
N PRO A 141 -9.74 6.35 -10.26
CA PRO A 141 -9.68 7.64 -9.58
C PRO A 141 -8.98 7.59 -8.22
N LEU A 142 -8.62 6.43 -7.68
CA LEU A 142 -7.88 6.29 -6.43
C LEU A 142 -6.55 7.06 -6.48
N ARG A 143 -6.13 7.56 -5.34
CA ARG A 143 -4.75 7.95 -5.10
C ARG A 143 -4.00 6.75 -4.57
N VAL A 144 -3.02 6.27 -5.30
CA VAL A 144 -2.27 5.07 -4.94
C VAL A 144 -0.82 5.44 -4.60
N VAL A 145 -0.32 4.86 -3.52
CA VAL A 145 1.11 4.79 -3.23
C VAL A 145 1.50 3.33 -3.37
N SER A 146 2.04 2.94 -4.54
CA SER A 146 2.46 1.57 -4.79
C SER A 146 3.87 1.34 -4.25
N PHE A 147 3.98 0.47 -3.26
CA PHE A 147 5.25 0.06 -2.66
C PHE A 147 5.78 -1.14 -3.44
N LEU A 148 6.81 -0.93 -4.26
CA LEU A 148 7.42 -1.98 -5.08
C LEU A 148 8.09 -3.02 -4.19
N GLU A 149 7.62 -4.25 -4.28
CA GLU A 149 8.05 -5.35 -3.43
C GLU A 149 9.45 -5.85 -3.81
N LEU A 150 10.32 -5.96 -2.83
CA LEU A 150 11.69 -6.45 -2.98
C LEU A 150 11.87 -7.73 -2.18
N ILE A 151 12.08 -8.84 -2.87
CA ILE A 151 12.30 -10.16 -2.29
C ILE A 151 13.71 -10.64 -2.66
N SER A 152 14.48 -11.12 -1.67
CA SER A 152 15.84 -11.64 -1.84
C SER A 152 16.07 -12.89 -0.99
N VAL A 153 15.34 -13.96 -1.28
CA VAL A 153 15.47 -15.24 -0.58
C VAL A 153 16.75 -15.97 -1.00
N ARG A 154 17.04 -16.04 -2.29
CA ARG A 154 18.16 -16.81 -2.81
C ARG A 154 19.47 -16.03 -2.73
N ARG A 155 20.54 -16.65 -2.25
CA ARG A 155 21.90 -16.07 -2.18
C ARG A 155 22.42 -15.48 -3.50
N ARG A 156 21.94 -15.98 -4.65
CA ARG A 156 22.35 -15.51 -5.99
C ARG A 156 21.73 -14.16 -6.37
N GLN A 157 20.68 -13.74 -5.72
CA GLN A 157 20.06 -12.43 -5.97
C GLN A 157 20.95 -11.34 -5.37
N ARG A 158 21.33 -10.38 -6.20
CA ARG A 158 22.17 -9.25 -5.77
C ARG A 158 21.31 -8.11 -5.25
N PRO A 159 21.31 -7.81 -3.95
CA PRO A 159 20.45 -6.77 -3.35
C PRO A 159 20.56 -5.41 -4.04
N GLY A 160 21.78 -4.99 -4.37
CA GLY A 160 22.01 -3.73 -5.07
C GLY A 160 21.40 -3.68 -6.49
N ALA A 161 21.31 -4.81 -7.17
CA ALA A 161 20.65 -4.87 -8.49
C ALA A 161 19.13 -4.72 -8.34
N LEU A 162 18.52 -5.38 -7.37
CA LEU A 162 17.08 -5.26 -7.08
C LEU A 162 16.69 -3.83 -6.78
N VAL A 163 17.40 -3.17 -5.85
CA VAL A 163 17.12 -1.77 -5.49
C VAL A 163 17.30 -0.83 -6.69
N ARG A 164 18.34 -1.01 -7.50
CA ARG A 164 18.54 -0.18 -8.70
C ARG A 164 17.45 -0.41 -9.75
N GLN A 165 16.98 -1.64 -9.93
CA GLN A 165 15.89 -1.96 -10.85
C GLN A 165 14.58 -1.29 -10.40
N ALA A 166 14.21 -1.42 -9.12
CA ALA A 166 13.05 -0.77 -8.56
C ALA A 166 13.14 0.76 -8.66
N ALA A 167 14.31 1.34 -8.34
CA ALA A 167 14.52 2.78 -8.46
C ALA A 167 14.34 3.28 -9.90
N ARG A 168 14.88 2.57 -10.89
CA ARG A 168 14.66 2.90 -12.31
C ARG A 168 13.17 2.84 -12.64
N LYS A 169 12.49 1.76 -12.25
CA LYS A 169 11.06 1.61 -12.50
C LYS A 169 10.25 2.76 -11.91
N ILE A 170 10.54 3.18 -10.67
CA ILE A 170 9.88 4.33 -10.03
C ILE A 170 10.07 5.61 -10.86
N HIS A 171 11.26 5.85 -11.40
CA HIS A 171 11.54 7.03 -12.22
C HIS A 171 10.87 7.00 -13.60
N GLU A 172 10.57 5.81 -14.13
CA GLU A 172 9.88 5.62 -15.41
C GLU A 172 8.36 5.76 -15.29
N LEU A 173 7.81 5.68 -14.07
CA LEU A 173 6.37 5.76 -13.86
C LEU A 173 5.82 7.16 -14.14
N PRO A 174 4.59 7.27 -14.65
CA PRO A 174 4.00 8.56 -15.00
C PRO A 174 3.82 9.44 -13.75
N VAL A 175 4.20 10.71 -13.88
CA VAL A 175 3.97 11.69 -12.83
C VAL A 175 2.50 12.04 -12.77
N GLY A 176 1.88 11.91 -11.60
CA GLY A 176 0.45 12.13 -11.45
C GLY A 176 -0.02 12.18 -10.00
N ARG A 177 -1.23 11.70 -9.81
CA ARG A 177 -1.88 11.61 -8.51
C ARG A 177 -1.34 10.45 -7.67
N SER A 178 -0.97 9.36 -8.34
CA SER A 178 -0.35 8.19 -7.75
C SER A 178 1.17 8.31 -7.76
N ARG A 179 1.85 7.58 -6.91
CA ARG A 179 3.31 7.54 -6.79
C ARG A 179 3.76 6.15 -6.36
N ALA A 180 5.02 5.82 -6.60
CA ALA A 180 5.61 4.59 -6.13
C ALA A 180 6.64 4.82 -5.02
N ALA A 181 6.93 3.76 -4.26
CA ALA A 181 7.83 3.70 -3.14
C ALA A 181 8.49 2.31 -3.07
N LEU A 182 9.25 2.00 -2.04
CA LEU A 182 9.91 0.71 -1.89
C LEU A 182 9.30 -0.10 -0.75
N SER A 183 9.17 -1.41 -0.96
CA SER A 183 8.82 -2.38 0.08
C SER A 183 9.81 -3.54 0.09
N PRO A 184 10.88 -3.52 0.91
CA PRO A 184 11.50 -4.77 1.32
C PRO A 184 10.42 -5.65 1.97
N HIS A 185 10.06 -6.77 1.33
CA HIS A 185 8.83 -7.51 1.65
C HIS A 185 8.70 -7.80 3.16
N ALA A 186 9.53 -8.68 3.68
CA ALA A 186 9.54 -9.07 5.10
C ALA A 186 10.96 -9.47 5.51
N LEU A 187 11.23 -9.50 6.81
CA LEU A 187 12.54 -9.92 7.32
C LEU A 187 12.92 -11.34 6.87
N TYR A 188 11.95 -12.24 6.83
CA TYR A 188 12.19 -13.63 6.45
C TYR A 188 12.46 -13.83 4.94
N THR A 189 12.08 -12.91 4.08
CA THR A 189 12.30 -12.95 2.63
C THR A 189 13.33 -11.95 2.12
N THR A 190 13.95 -11.19 3.01
CA THR A 190 15.02 -10.23 2.71
C THR A 190 16.29 -10.60 3.47
N ASN A 191 17.35 -9.87 3.21
CA ASN A 191 18.59 -9.96 3.98
C ASN A 191 19.01 -8.56 4.47
N PRO A 192 19.91 -8.47 5.48
CA PRO A 192 20.35 -7.18 6.04
C PRO A 192 20.91 -6.20 5.00
N GLU A 193 21.59 -6.70 3.97
CA GLU A 193 22.14 -5.86 2.91
C GLU A 193 21.02 -5.19 2.08
N LEU A 194 19.99 -5.96 1.69
CA LEU A 194 18.84 -5.41 0.96
C LEU A 194 18.13 -4.32 1.77
N LEU A 195 17.92 -4.56 3.06
CA LEU A 195 17.27 -3.58 3.95
C LEU A 195 18.07 -2.28 4.02
N LYS A 196 19.38 -2.36 4.24
CA LYS A 196 20.27 -1.18 4.26
C LYS A 196 20.27 -0.41 2.94
N LEU A 197 20.29 -1.11 1.81
CA LEU A 197 20.30 -0.48 0.49
C LEU A 197 18.95 0.14 0.15
N ALA A 198 17.85 -0.54 0.43
CA ALA A 198 16.49 0.00 0.22
C ALA A 198 16.25 1.25 1.07
N ARG A 199 16.64 1.22 2.36
CA ARG A 199 16.60 2.37 3.26
C ARG A 199 17.39 3.57 2.72
N ARG A 200 18.65 3.35 2.29
CA ARG A 200 19.49 4.42 1.72
C ARG A 200 18.88 5.02 0.45
N ALA A 201 18.32 4.19 -0.42
CA ALA A 201 17.64 4.65 -1.64
C ALA A 201 16.39 5.46 -1.30
N SER A 202 15.55 4.97 -0.40
CA SER A 202 14.34 5.61 0.10
C SER A 202 14.65 6.99 0.70
N HIS A 203 15.61 7.07 1.64
CA HIS A 203 16.02 8.32 2.26
C HIS A 203 16.54 9.35 1.23
N ARG A 204 17.45 8.92 0.34
CA ARG A 204 18.02 9.80 -0.70
C ARG A 204 16.96 10.38 -1.62
N ALA A 205 15.98 9.58 -2.02
CA ALA A 205 14.94 9.95 -2.96
C ALA A 205 13.68 10.49 -2.27
N ARG A 206 13.62 10.50 -0.93
CA ARG A 206 12.44 10.85 -0.11
C ARG A 206 11.21 10.00 -0.46
N TRP A 207 11.44 8.72 -0.76
CA TRP A 207 10.37 7.76 -0.94
C TRP A 207 9.93 7.19 0.40
N PRO A 208 8.65 6.95 0.63
CA PRO A 208 8.22 6.11 1.75
C PRO A 208 8.84 4.70 1.68
N LEU A 209 8.93 4.05 2.82
CA LEU A 209 9.34 2.66 2.94
C LEU A 209 8.28 1.89 3.72
N SER A 210 7.93 0.71 3.28
CA SER A 210 7.02 -0.21 3.97
C SER A 210 7.65 -1.59 4.07
N MET A 211 7.25 -2.38 5.08
CA MET A 211 7.76 -3.72 5.29
C MET A 211 6.82 -4.50 6.19
N HIS A 212 6.67 -5.80 5.96
CA HIS A 212 5.99 -6.71 6.88
C HIS A 212 6.96 -7.13 8.00
N VAL A 213 6.50 -7.09 9.23
CA VAL A 213 7.29 -7.46 10.41
C VAL A 213 6.42 -8.21 11.40
N ALA A 214 6.91 -9.31 11.92
CA ALA A 214 6.22 -10.11 12.92
C ALA A 214 4.87 -10.67 12.42
N GLU A 215 4.85 -11.14 11.19
CA GLU A 215 3.66 -11.55 10.45
C GLU A 215 3.08 -12.89 10.95
N SER A 216 3.92 -13.72 11.56
CA SER A 216 3.51 -15.01 12.10
C SER A 216 4.35 -15.47 13.28
N ALA A 217 3.81 -16.42 14.08
CA ALA A 217 4.56 -17.08 15.14
C ALA A 217 5.79 -17.84 14.60
N LEU A 218 5.72 -18.37 13.38
CA LEU A 218 6.83 -19.06 12.73
C LEU A 218 8.01 -18.11 12.41
N GLU A 219 7.73 -16.86 12.12
CA GLU A 219 8.75 -15.82 11.94
C GLU A 219 9.45 -15.52 13.28
N PHE A 220 8.69 -15.41 14.37
CA PHE A 220 9.25 -15.26 15.72
C PHE A 220 10.16 -16.42 16.10
N GLU A 221 9.69 -17.67 15.94
CA GLU A 221 10.48 -18.87 16.22
C GLU A 221 11.80 -18.86 15.43
N MET A 222 11.71 -18.61 14.13
CA MET A 222 12.90 -18.56 13.26
C MET A 222 13.93 -17.53 13.74
N PHE A 223 13.51 -16.30 14.02
CA PHE A 223 14.46 -15.23 14.38
C PHE A 223 14.96 -15.33 15.82
N GLN A 224 14.14 -15.77 16.77
CA GLN A 224 14.56 -15.91 18.17
C GLN A 224 15.36 -17.18 18.43
N GLN A 225 14.96 -18.31 17.82
CA GLN A 225 15.50 -19.62 18.15
C GLN A 225 16.46 -20.18 17.08
N GLY A 226 16.44 -19.62 15.85
CA GLY A 226 17.21 -20.18 14.74
C GLY A 226 16.74 -21.57 14.31
N SER A 227 15.46 -21.86 14.49
CA SER A 227 14.84 -23.17 14.23
C SER A 227 13.38 -23.01 13.79
N GLY A 228 12.70 -24.13 13.57
CA GLY A 228 11.30 -24.17 13.25
C GLY A 228 10.99 -24.33 11.78
N ALA A 229 9.70 -24.52 11.48
CA ALA A 229 9.24 -24.86 10.14
C ALA A 229 9.61 -23.81 9.10
N MET A 230 9.47 -22.52 9.40
CA MET A 230 9.85 -21.43 8.48
C MET A 230 11.37 -21.38 8.27
N PHE A 231 12.16 -21.59 9.33
CA PHE A 231 13.61 -21.67 9.24
C PHE A 231 14.05 -22.75 8.27
N ASP A 232 13.53 -23.98 8.43
CA ASP A 232 13.88 -25.12 7.59
C ASP A 232 13.43 -24.93 6.14
N TRP A 233 12.22 -24.42 5.94
CA TRP A 233 11.67 -24.14 4.62
C TRP A 233 12.51 -23.10 3.87
N LEU A 234 12.86 -21.99 4.50
CA LEU A 234 13.68 -20.93 3.88
C LEU A 234 15.12 -21.37 3.63
N ARG A 235 15.73 -22.11 4.55
CA ARG A 235 17.05 -22.72 4.38
C ARG A 235 17.09 -23.65 3.16
N LYS A 236 16.07 -24.51 3.00
CA LYS A 236 15.90 -25.40 1.84
C LYS A 236 15.75 -24.60 0.54
N ASN A 237 15.10 -23.44 0.58
CA ASN A 237 14.93 -22.54 -0.54
C ASN A 237 16.15 -21.62 -0.80
N GLY A 238 17.25 -21.80 -0.08
CA GLY A 238 18.53 -21.14 -0.31
C GLY A 238 18.70 -19.78 0.35
N ARG A 239 17.86 -19.44 1.38
CA ARG A 239 18.08 -18.26 2.22
C ARG A 239 19.33 -18.45 3.10
N ASP A 240 20.09 -17.38 3.28
CA ASP A 240 21.12 -17.31 4.29
C ASP A 240 20.48 -17.12 5.68
N MET A 241 20.75 -18.04 6.60
CA MET A 241 20.12 -18.07 7.91
C MET A 241 21.01 -17.48 9.02
N ALA A 242 22.15 -16.87 8.67
CA ALA A 242 23.11 -16.34 9.63
C ALA A 242 22.57 -15.21 10.52
N ASP A 243 21.48 -14.60 10.13
CA ASP A 243 20.80 -13.54 10.88
C ASP A 243 19.69 -14.05 11.81
N CYS A 244 19.52 -15.35 11.96
CA CYS A 244 18.52 -16.00 12.83
C CYS A 244 19.12 -16.46 14.17
N GLY A 245 18.25 -16.72 15.17
CA GLY A 245 18.63 -17.34 16.42
C GLY A 245 19.11 -16.40 17.53
N ALA A 246 18.86 -15.09 17.43
CA ALA A 246 19.37 -14.16 18.43
C ALA A 246 18.37 -13.09 18.91
N ARG A 247 17.40 -12.70 18.10
CA ARG A 247 16.49 -11.56 18.36
C ARG A 247 15.12 -11.78 17.78
N SER A 248 14.12 -11.05 18.28
CA SER A 248 12.79 -11.05 17.68
C SER A 248 12.77 -10.33 16.30
N PRO A 249 11.78 -10.60 15.44
CA PRO A 249 11.61 -9.85 14.19
C PRO A 249 11.53 -8.33 14.42
N VAL A 250 10.85 -7.90 15.50
CA VAL A 250 10.71 -6.47 15.83
C VAL A 250 12.08 -5.85 16.14
N GLN A 251 12.87 -6.47 17.05
CA GLN A 251 14.22 -5.99 17.36
C GLN A 251 15.13 -5.94 16.13
N ARG A 252 15.01 -6.94 15.22
CA ARG A 252 15.76 -6.95 13.95
C ARG A 252 15.35 -5.81 13.02
N SER A 253 14.06 -5.50 12.94
CA SER A 253 13.59 -4.37 12.13
C SER A 253 14.15 -3.04 12.66
N GLU A 254 14.17 -2.85 13.97
CA GLU A 254 14.70 -1.64 14.63
C GLU A 254 16.18 -1.41 14.37
N GLU A 255 17.02 -2.47 14.38
CA GLU A 255 18.44 -2.36 14.03
C GLU A 255 18.69 -1.78 12.64
N HIS A 256 17.76 -1.99 11.74
CA HIS A 256 17.86 -1.53 10.35
C HIS A 256 17.10 -0.22 10.10
N THR A 257 16.28 0.24 11.03
CA THR A 257 15.45 1.45 10.92
C THR A 257 15.76 2.53 11.94
N SER A 258 16.41 2.22 13.07
CA SER A 258 16.65 3.13 14.21
C SER A 258 17.63 4.28 13.96
N GLU A 259 18.21 4.38 12.77
CA GLU A 259 19.06 5.51 12.38
C GLU A 259 18.40 6.45 11.36
N LEU A 260 17.05 6.51 11.34
CA LEU A 260 16.28 7.45 10.52
C LEU A 260 16.15 8.80 11.19
#